data_3e3b7466b22249b0f134dae140e6621c
#
_entry.id   3e3b7466b22249b0f134dae140e6621c
#
_cell.length_a   1.000
_cell.length_b   1.000
_cell.length_c   1.000
_cell.angle_alpha   90.00
_cell.angle_beta   90.00
_cell.angle_gamma   90.00
#
_symmetry.space_group_name_H-M   'P 1'
#
loop_
_entity.id
_entity.type
_entity.pdbx_description
1 polymer ?
#
loop_
_entity_poly.entity_id
_entity_poly.type
_entity_poly.pdbx_seq_one_letter_code
_entity_poly.pdbx_strand_id
1 'polypeptide(L)'
;MNVLVWLKRDLRVHDHPALTLAVGIGPVLPVYVVEPELWSEPDASARQWEFVAESLAGLREELAGIGAPLVVRVGDAVQVLAGLCKRHGIARIVSHAEVGTAWTAARNLRVAGWAQGAGIAWTEVAQTETDAAGMSPQGARLPPALPLPEVQAVAGVEPGLIPTARALRLAPDPCPHRQLGGRARGLELLDRFLAQRGEAYSTTLASPLVAERASSRLSPHLAHGTLSLREVRLATASRISEHPGGRWRGSLSRFQASLSAREEPVQAQQPEREGPWPTAPSRETDATRLVAWTQGETGLPFLDACLRYLRATGWLPAPLRAMVTSVACWHLALDRDAVGAHLARSFTDYDPALYWPQLRAVAMDPPPRPANPVRLGFDLDPSGAFTRRWLPELVPVPDAVLHEPWRWPEARHLLGHRYPEPVVDFASASRDARTRLRQARLSVGFAETPGGFAQRSTSRTGARRRDSAQLCLPF
;
A
#
# COMPACT_ATOMS: atom_id res chain seq x y z
N MET A 1 -17.15 -32.57 -10.51
CA MET A 1 -17.18 -31.41 -11.46
C MET A 1 -15.89 -30.62 -11.23
N ASN A 2 -15.08 -30.38 -12.28
CA ASN A 2 -13.82 -29.63 -12.12
C ASN A 2 -14.09 -28.15 -11.86
N VAL A 3 -13.34 -27.56 -10.93
CA VAL A 3 -13.47 -26.19 -10.51
C VAL A 3 -12.14 -25.46 -10.72
N LEU A 4 -12.16 -24.28 -11.32
CA LEU A 4 -11.00 -23.41 -11.45
C LEU A 4 -11.01 -22.39 -10.30
N VAL A 5 -9.91 -22.30 -9.55
CA VAL A 5 -9.67 -21.21 -8.58
C VAL A 5 -8.79 -20.16 -9.23
N TRP A 6 -9.37 -19.01 -9.51
CA TRP A 6 -8.65 -17.91 -10.13
C TRP A 6 -8.06 -16.99 -9.04
N LEU A 7 -6.75 -17.14 -8.83
CA LEU A 7 -5.97 -16.35 -7.88
C LEU A 7 -5.61 -14.98 -8.48
N LYS A 8 -5.72 -13.94 -7.68
CA LYS A 8 -5.41 -12.55 -8.08
C LYS A 8 -4.47 -11.89 -7.06
N ARG A 9 -5.00 -11.30 -6.00
CA ARG A 9 -4.25 -10.67 -4.89
C ARG A 9 -4.41 -11.45 -3.58
N ASP A 10 -4.37 -12.75 -3.65
CA ASP A 10 -4.67 -13.72 -2.58
C ASP A 10 -3.69 -14.90 -2.62
N LEU A 11 -2.40 -14.59 -2.73
CA LEU A 11 -1.32 -15.54 -3.02
C LEU A 11 -0.95 -16.42 -1.82
N ARG A 12 -1.93 -17.22 -1.34
CA ARG A 12 -1.79 -18.13 -0.18
C ARG A 12 -2.69 -19.35 -0.32
N VAL A 13 -2.45 -20.37 0.51
CA VAL A 13 -3.32 -21.55 0.66
C VAL A 13 -4.07 -21.52 2.00
N HIS A 14 -3.48 -20.94 3.02
CA HIS A 14 -4.06 -20.84 4.35
C HIS A 14 -5.09 -19.71 4.42
N ASP A 15 -6.17 -19.97 5.18
CA ASP A 15 -7.24 -18.99 5.39
C ASP A 15 -7.75 -18.40 4.05
N HIS A 16 -8.08 -19.31 3.11
CA HIS A 16 -8.44 -18.97 1.74
C HIS A 16 -9.88 -19.39 1.42
N PRO A 17 -10.90 -18.58 1.70
CA PRO A 17 -12.30 -18.91 1.51
C PRO A 17 -12.65 -19.43 0.11
N ALA A 18 -12.11 -18.83 -0.95
CA ALA A 18 -12.38 -19.27 -2.32
C ALA A 18 -11.81 -20.66 -2.62
N LEU A 19 -10.61 -21.00 -2.11
CA LEU A 19 -10.05 -22.34 -2.26
C LEU A 19 -10.86 -23.37 -1.45
N THR A 20 -11.23 -23.06 -0.21
CA THR A 20 -12.05 -23.90 0.66
C THR A 20 -13.40 -24.21 0.01
N LEU A 21 -14.07 -23.19 -0.55
CA LEU A 21 -15.32 -23.37 -1.28
C LEU A 21 -15.12 -24.28 -2.51
N ALA A 22 -14.08 -24.06 -3.30
CA ALA A 22 -13.82 -24.83 -4.51
C ALA A 22 -13.57 -26.31 -4.21
N VAL A 23 -12.79 -26.62 -3.17
CA VAL A 23 -12.52 -28.01 -2.72
C VAL A 23 -13.78 -28.74 -2.31
N GLY A 24 -14.74 -28.06 -1.68
CA GLY A 24 -16.04 -28.63 -1.32
C GLY A 24 -16.92 -28.98 -2.53
N ILE A 25 -16.58 -28.50 -3.75
CA ILE A 25 -17.34 -28.75 -4.98
C ILE A 25 -16.73 -29.88 -5.79
N GLY A 26 -15.40 -30.00 -5.86
CA GLY A 26 -14.75 -31.08 -6.64
C GLY A 26 -13.27 -30.81 -6.91
N PRO A 27 -12.66 -31.55 -7.86
CA PRO A 27 -11.26 -31.36 -8.23
C PRO A 27 -10.94 -29.92 -8.64
N VAL A 28 -9.85 -29.39 -8.12
CA VAL A 28 -9.48 -27.95 -8.23
C VAL A 28 -8.31 -27.74 -9.20
N LEU A 29 -8.40 -26.68 -9.98
CA LEU A 29 -7.33 -26.13 -10.79
C LEU A 29 -6.97 -24.72 -10.30
N PRO A 30 -5.93 -24.57 -9.48
CA PRO A 30 -5.46 -23.24 -9.07
C PRO A 30 -4.76 -22.54 -10.24
N VAL A 31 -5.21 -21.35 -10.61
CA VAL A 31 -4.68 -20.61 -11.77
C VAL A 31 -4.34 -19.18 -11.37
N TYR A 32 -3.16 -18.72 -11.78
CA TYR A 32 -2.79 -17.32 -11.81
C TYR A 32 -2.60 -16.88 -13.26
N VAL A 33 -3.32 -15.84 -13.67
CA VAL A 33 -3.18 -15.25 -15.01
C VAL A 33 -2.28 -14.04 -14.92
N VAL A 34 -1.15 -14.10 -15.62
CA VAL A 34 -0.26 -12.95 -15.80
C VAL A 34 -0.74 -12.15 -17.00
N GLU A 35 -1.34 -11.01 -16.75
CA GLU A 35 -1.93 -10.14 -17.77
C GLU A 35 -0.94 -9.04 -18.17
N PRO A 36 -0.29 -9.10 -19.36
CA PRO A 36 0.73 -8.11 -19.77
C PRO A 36 0.18 -6.68 -19.80
N GLU A 37 -1.10 -6.50 -20.13
CA GLU A 37 -1.74 -5.18 -20.16
C GLU A 37 -1.81 -4.57 -18.75
N LEU A 38 -2.20 -5.35 -17.72
CA LEU A 38 -2.19 -4.91 -16.32
C LEU A 38 -0.80 -4.45 -15.89
N TRP A 39 0.23 -5.20 -16.27
CA TRP A 39 1.62 -4.86 -15.94
C TRP A 39 2.19 -3.71 -16.76
N SER A 40 1.47 -3.24 -17.78
CA SER A 40 1.81 -2.04 -18.57
C SER A 40 1.13 -0.77 -18.06
N GLU A 41 0.23 -0.88 -17.07
CA GLU A 41 -0.44 0.27 -16.48
C GLU A 41 0.57 1.21 -15.79
N PRO A 42 0.28 2.52 -15.71
CA PRO A 42 1.21 3.51 -15.16
C PRO A 42 1.60 3.30 -13.69
N ASP A 43 0.76 2.61 -12.92
CA ASP A 43 0.94 2.30 -11.51
C ASP A 43 1.64 0.96 -11.26
N ALA A 44 1.92 0.18 -12.31
CA ALA A 44 2.66 -1.08 -12.24
C ALA A 44 4.18 -0.87 -12.35
N SER A 45 4.96 -1.78 -11.77
CA SER A 45 6.42 -1.71 -11.80
C SER A 45 7.11 -3.08 -11.65
N ALA A 46 8.40 -3.13 -12.03
CA ALA A 46 9.18 -4.36 -11.90
C ALA A 46 9.33 -4.80 -10.43
N ARG A 47 9.49 -3.88 -9.47
CA ARG A 47 9.60 -4.23 -8.04
C ARG A 47 8.35 -4.91 -7.49
N GLN A 48 7.17 -4.52 -7.97
CA GLN A 48 5.90 -5.16 -7.59
C GLN A 48 5.80 -6.53 -8.24
N TRP A 49 6.12 -6.64 -9.53
CA TRP A 49 6.12 -7.93 -10.21
C TRP A 49 7.09 -8.93 -9.59
N GLU A 50 8.32 -8.52 -9.26
CA GLU A 50 9.31 -9.38 -8.62
C GLU A 50 8.80 -9.93 -7.29
N PHE A 51 8.15 -9.09 -6.46
CA PHE A 51 7.49 -9.55 -5.23
C PHE A 51 6.39 -10.59 -5.51
N VAL A 52 5.57 -10.35 -6.52
CA VAL A 52 4.53 -11.29 -6.96
C VAL A 52 5.14 -12.58 -7.50
N ALA A 53 6.16 -12.51 -8.33
CA ALA A 53 6.81 -13.69 -8.91
C ALA A 53 7.44 -14.59 -7.84
N GLU A 54 8.12 -14.00 -6.84
CA GLU A 54 8.65 -14.70 -5.68
C GLU A 54 7.51 -15.35 -4.86
N SER A 55 6.39 -14.64 -4.69
CA SER A 55 5.22 -15.15 -3.98
C SER A 55 4.55 -16.31 -4.74
N LEU A 56 4.48 -16.22 -6.07
CA LEU A 56 3.98 -17.31 -6.92
C LEU A 56 4.88 -18.54 -6.88
N ALA A 57 6.20 -18.36 -6.79
CA ALA A 57 7.13 -19.48 -6.65
C ALA A 57 6.89 -20.25 -5.35
N GLY A 58 6.81 -19.55 -4.20
CA GLY A 58 6.50 -20.18 -2.93
C GLY A 58 5.09 -20.81 -2.89
N LEU A 59 4.09 -20.11 -3.44
CA LEU A 59 2.72 -20.61 -3.52
C LEU A 59 2.62 -21.89 -4.38
N ARG A 60 3.43 -22.00 -5.43
CA ARG A 60 3.50 -23.20 -6.27
C ARG A 60 3.96 -24.41 -5.46
N GLU A 61 4.96 -24.24 -4.61
CA GLU A 61 5.46 -25.29 -3.72
C GLU A 61 4.39 -25.68 -2.67
N GLU A 62 3.75 -24.69 -2.05
CA GLU A 62 2.68 -24.93 -1.07
C GLU A 62 1.49 -25.68 -1.68
N LEU A 63 1.01 -25.24 -2.85
CA LEU A 63 -0.09 -25.89 -3.56
C LEU A 63 0.28 -27.30 -4.05
N ALA A 64 1.50 -27.51 -4.53
CA ALA A 64 2.00 -28.84 -4.90
C ALA A 64 2.03 -29.77 -3.70
N GLY A 65 2.42 -29.27 -2.53
CA GLY A 65 2.44 -30.01 -1.27
C GLY A 65 1.07 -30.52 -0.80
N ILE A 66 -0.01 -29.83 -1.19
CA ILE A 66 -1.41 -30.25 -0.92
C ILE A 66 -2.08 -30.93 -2.11
N GLY A 67 -1.32 -31.30 -3.14
CA GLY A 67 -1.77 -32.09 -4.27
C GLY A 67 -2.34 -31.33 -5.48
N ALA A 68 -2.34 -29.99 -5.48
CA ALA A 68 -2.88 -29.18 -6.59
C ALA A 68 -1.89 -28.10 -7.05
N PRO A 69 -0.92 -28.43 -7.92
CA PRO A 69 0.11 -27.49 -8.34
C PRO A 69 -0.47 -26.26 -9.03
N LEU A 70 0.09 -25.08 -8.71
CA LEU A 70 -0.30 -23.80 -9.30
C LEU A 70 -0.02 -23.78 -10.80
N VAL A 71 -1.03 -23.44 -11.57
CA VAL A 71 -0.93 -23.20 -13.01
C VAL A 71 -0.79 -21.71 -13.29
N VAL A 72 0.29 -21.30 -13.95
CA VAL A 72 0.53 -19.93 -14.39
C VAL A 72 0.38 -19.84 -15.91
N ARG A 73 -0.37 -18.84 -16.37
CA ARG A 73 -0.53 -18.55 -17.80
C ARG A 73 -0.36 -17.05 -18.06
N VAL A 74 0.25 -16.72 -19.17
CA VAL A 74 0.42 -15.34 -19.63
C VAL A 74 -0.58 -15.07 -20.75
N GLY A 75 -1.33 -13.97 -20.65
CA GLY A 75 -2.29 -13.55 -21.67
C GLY A 75 -3.50 -12.83 -21.11
N ASP A 76 -4.48 -12.55 -21.97
CA ASP A 76 -5.77 -11.96 -21.58
C ASP A 76 -6.57 -12.96 -20.72
N ALA A 77 -7.14 -12.48 -19.63
CA ALA A 77 -7.84 -13.34 -18.67
C ALA A 77 -8.99 -14.13 -19.31
N VAL A 78 -9.80 -13.50 -20.17
CA VAL A 78 -10.93 -14.19 -20.84
C VAL A 78 -10.42 -15.33 -21.72
N GLN A 79 -9.39 -15.06 -22.54
CA GLN A 79 -8.84 -16.08 -23.44
C GLN A 79 -8.21 -17.25 -22.68
N VAL A 80 -7.43 -16.96 -21.63
CA VAL A 80 -6.78 -17.97 -20.80
C VAL A 80 -7.81 -18.82 -20.08
N LEU A 81 -8.77 -18.21 -19.39
CA LEU A 81 -9.80 -18.91 -18.65
C LEU A 81 -10.69 -19.74 -19.57
N ALA A 82 -11.10 -19.18 -20.72
CA ALA A 82 -11.88 -19.91 -21.74
C ALA A 82 -11.15 -21.15 -22.25
N GLY A 83 -9.86 -21.01 -22.58
CA GLY A 83 -9.04 -22.13 -23.03
C GLY A 83 -8.91 -23.24 -21.99
N LEU A 84 -8.70 -22.88 -20.71
CA LEU A 84 -8.62 -23.85 -19.61
C LEU A 84 -9.97 -24.52 -19.33
N CYS A 85 -11.05 -23.75 -19.29
CA CYS A 85 -12.40 -24.29 -19.07
C CYS A 85 -12.78 -25.31 -20.13
N LYS A 86 -12.57 -24.98 -21.41
CA LYS A 86 -12.85 -25.87 -22.53
C LYS A 86 -12.01 -27.15 -22.49
N ARG A 87 -10.69 -27.02 -22.25
CA ARG A 87 -9.73 -28.12 -22.29
C ARG A 87 -9.93 -29.13 -21.16
N HIS A 88 -10.27 -28.64 -19.97
CA HIS A 88 -10.32 -29.46 -18.76
C HIS A 88 -11.73 -29.66 -18.21
N GLY A 89 -12.77 -29.37 -18.98
CA GLY A 89 -14.16 -29.58 -18.59
C GLY A 89 -14.54 -28.81 -17.31
N ILE A 90 -14.06 -27.56 -17.16
CA ILE A 90 -14.36 -26.70 -16.03
C ILE A 90 -15.74 -26.08 -16.23
N ALA A 91 -16.63 -26.26 -15.29
CA ALA A 91 -17.97 -25.69 -15.31
C ALA A 91 -18.17 -24.56 -14.29
N ARG A 92 -17.20 -24.37 -13.42
CA ARG A 92 -17.23 -23.30 -12.38
C ARG A 92 -15.88 -22.66 -12.15
N ILE A 93 -15.89 -21.34 -12.04
CA ILE A 93 -14.76 -20.53 -11.58
C ILE A 93 -15.10 -19.99 -10.19
N VAL A 94 -14.14 -20.06 -9.27
CA VAL A 94 -14.22 -19.43 -7.95
C VAL A 94 -13.03 -18.49 -7.80
N SER A 95 -13.26 -17.28 -7.33
CA SER A 95 -12.20 -16.33 -7.03
C SER A 95 -12.56 -15.49 -5.81
N HIS A 96 -11.59 -14.82 -5.22
CA HIS A 96 -11.94 -13.73 -4.31
C HIS A 96 -12.45 -12.52 -5.07
N ALA A 97 -13.39 -11.80 -4.47
CA ALA A 97 -13.77 -10.47 -4.91
C ALA A 97 -12.54 -9.54 -4.82
N GLU A 98 -12.36 -8.72 -5.83
CA GLU A 98 -11.22 -7.82 -5.94
C GLU A 98 -11.70 -6.37 -6.00
N VAL A 99 -11.18 -5.54 -5.10
CA VAL A 99 -11.27 -4.09 -5.22
C VAL A 99 -9.94 -3.60 -5.78
N GLY A 100 -9.95 -3.19 -7.04
CA GLY A 100 -8.73 -2.84 -7.76
C GLY A 100 -8.83 -1.51 -8.50
N THR A 101 -8.19 -1.41 -9.65
CA THR A 101 -8.23 -0.24 -10.54
C THR A 101 -9.40 -0.30 -11.51
N ALA A 102 -9.65 0.79 -12.25
CA ALA A 102 -10.63 0.80 -13.34
C ALA A 102 -10.32 -0.28 -14.39
N TRP A 103 -9.03 -0.56 -14.65
CA TRP A 103 -8.61 -1.62 -15.55
C TRP A 103 -9.06 -3.01 -15.05
N THR A 104 -8.83 -3.32 -13.77
CA THR A 104 -9.24 -4.62 -13.19
C THR A 104 -10.76 -4.75 -13.13
N ALA A 105 -11.49 -3.67 -12.88
CA ALA A 105 -12.96 -3.65 -12.92
C ALA A 105 -13.48 -3.95 -14.33
N ALA A 106 -12.93 -3.29 -15.36
CA ALA A 106 -13.27 -3.55 -16.76
C ALA A 106 -12.95 -5.00 -17.18
N ARG A 107 -11.79 -5.54 -16.76
CA ARG A 107 -11.44 -6.96 -16.97
C ARG A 107 -12.45 -7.89 -16.31
N ASN A 108 -12.84 -7.64 -15.06
CA ASN A 108 -13.81 -8.47 -14.34
C ASN A 108 -15.17 -8.47 -15.06
N LEU A 109 -15.63 -7.31 -15.57
CA LEU A 109 -16.85 -7.23 -16.39
C LEU A 109 -16.75 -8.07 -17.67
N ARG A 110 -15.62 -8.04 -18.39
CA ARG A 110 -15.40 -8.88 -19.58
C ARG A 110 -15.43 -10.37 -19.23
N VAL A 111 -14.79 -10.76 -18.14
CA VAL A 111 -14.82 -12.17 -17.67
C VAL A 111 -16.23 -12.59 -17.27
N ALA A 112 -16.99 -11.76 -16.57
CA ALA A 112 -18.38 -12.04 -16.20
C ALA A 112 -19.27 -12.24 -17.42
N GLY A 113 -19.21 -11.34 -18.41
CA GLY A 113 -19.95 -11.43 -19.64
C GLY A 113 -19.63 -12.70 -20.45
N TRP A 114 -18.33 -13.00 -20.57
CA TRP A 114 -17.91 -14.25 -21.19
C TRP A 114 -18.40 -15.49 -20.44
N ALA A 115 -18.22 -15.56 -19.11
CA ALA A 115 -18.63 -16.70 -18.30
C ALA A 115 -20.14 -16.97 -18.43
N GLN A 116 -20.96 -15.91 -18.36
CA GLN A 116 -22.41 -16.00 -18.58
C GLN A 116 -22.75 -16.54 -19.96
N GLY A 117 -22.14 -16.02 -21.02
CA GLY A 117 -22.35 -16.47 -22.39
C GLY A 117 -21.91 -17.92 -22.66
N ALA A 118 -20.89 -18.38 -21.93
CA ALA A 118 -20.34 -19.74 -22.03
C ALA A 118 -21.02 -20.75 -21.10
N GLY A 119 -21.98 -20.34 -20.26
CA GLY A 119 -22.62 -21.20 -19.28
C GLY A 119 -21.69 -21.62 -18.11
N ILE A 120 -20.63 -20.88 -17.86
CA ILE A 120 -19.67 -21.09 -16.76
C ILE A 120 -20.17 -20.32 -15.54
N ALA A 121 -20.37 -20.97 -14.41
CA ALA A 121 -20.72 -20.34 -13.16
C ALA A 121 -19.45 -19.64 -12.58
N TRP A 122 -19.46 -18.34 -12.44
CA TRP A 122 -18.40 -17.60 -11.73
C TRP A 122 -18.90 -17.13 -10.37
N THR A 123 -18.20 -17.55 -9.30
CA THR A 123 -18.52 -17.21 -7.91
C THR A 123 -17.38 -16.37 -7.33
N GLU A 124 -17.68 -15.15 -6.92
CA GLU A 124 -16.75 -14.31 -6.18
C GLU A 124 -17.05 -14.41 -4.68
N VAL A 125 -16.00 -14.61 -3.88
CA VAL A 125 -16.04 -14.77 -2.43
C VAL A 125 -15.35 -13.59 -1.78
N ALA A 126 -15.94 -13.00 -0.76
CA ALA A 126 -15.28 -11.94 0.01
C ALA A 126 -14.00 -12.46 0.68
N GLN A 127 -12.95 -11.66 0.72
CA GLN A 127 -11.71 -12.00 1.44
C GLN A 127 -11.85 -11.87 2.95
N THR A 128 -12.74 -11.01 3.41
CA THR A 128 -13.07 -10.77 4.82
C THR A 128 -14.54 -11.07 5.06
N GLU A 129 -14.86 -11.60 6.24
CA GLU A 129 -16.25 -11.77 6.63
C GLU A 129 -16.82 -10.40 6.99
N THR A 130 -17.78 -9.96 6.22
CA THR A 130 -18.62 -8.81 6.48
C THR A 130 -20.02 -9.27 6.85
N ASP A 131 -20.71 -8.53 7.72
CA ASP A 131 -22.13 -8.76 7.96
C ASP A 131 -22.95 -8.43 6.69
N ALA A 132 -24.27 -8.68 6.73
CA ALA A 132 -25.18 -8.41 5.63
C ALA A 132 -25.23 -6.90 5.22
N ALA A 133 -24.68 -6.00 6.05
CA ALA A 133 -24.54 -4.58 5.79
C ALA A 133 -23.16 -4.21 5.23
N GLY A 134 -22.27 -5.20 4.99
CA GLY A 134 -20.92 -4.98 4.52
C GLY A 134 -19.95 -4.46 5.60
N MET A 135 -20.34 -4.54 6.87
CA MET A 135 -19.57 -4.07 8.01
C MET A 135 -18.84 -5.25 8.69
N SER A 136 -17.55 -5.08 8.98
CA SER A 136 -16.89 -6.00 9.92
C SER A 136 -17.46 -5.75 11.32
N PRO A 137 -17.94 -6.79 12.06
CA PRO A 137 -18.52 -6.58 13.39
C PRO A 137 -17.47 -5.98 14.32
N GLN A 138 -17.57 -4.69 14.59
CA GLN A 138 -16.70 -4.03 15.56
C GLN A 138 -16.92 -4.65 16.93
N GLY A 139 -15.89 -5.31 17.47
CA GLY A 139 -15.91 -5.95 18.79
C GLY A 139 -16.36 -7.41 18.82
N ALA A 140 -16.77 -8.01 17.70
CA ALA A 140 -17.03 -9.44 17.64
C ALA A 140 -15.71 -10.24 17.71
N ARG A 141 -15.76 -11.43 18.33
CA ARG A 141 -14.63 -12.36 18.31
C ARG A 141 -14.37 -12.79 16.87
N LEU A 142 -13.14 -12.58 16.39
CA LEU A 142 -12.74 -13.03 15.06
C LEU A 142 -12.94 -14.53 14.93
N PRO A 143 -13.58 -15.02 13.86
CA PRO A 143 -13.64 -16.45 13.59
C PRO A 143 -12.23 -17.03 13.40
N PRO A 144 -12.03 -18.31 13.69
CA PRO A 144 -10.73 -18.96 13.47
C PRO A 144 -10.35 -18.89 11.99
N ALA A 145 -9.04 -18.86 11.72
CA ALA A 145 -8.52 -18.99 10.35
C ALA A 145 -8.95 -20.34 9.77
N LEU A 146 -9.27 -20.36 8.46
CA LEU A 146 -9.65 -21.59 7.79
C LEU A 146 -8.45 -22.56 7.72
N PRO A 147 -8.67 -23.85 7.98
CA PRO A 147 -7.62 -24.84 7.91
C PRO A 147 -7.14 -25.03 6.47
N LEU A 148 -5.97 -25.65 6.33
CA LEU A 148 -5.45 -26.06 5.04
C LEU A 148 -6.35 -27.16 4.47
N PRO A 149 -6.96 -27.00 3.27
CA PRO A 149 -7.81 -28.03 2.70
C PRO A 149 -6.97 -29.17 2.08
N GLU A 150 -7.51 -30.39 2.10
CA GLU A 150 -7.02 -31.45 1.23
C GLU A 150 -7.58 -31.25 -0.17
N VAL A 151 -6.70 -31.17 -1.18
CA VAL A 151 -7.09 -30.79 -2.53
C VAL A 151 -6.92 -31.95 -3.50
N GLN A 152 -7.98 -32.28 -4.23
CA GLN A 152 -7.88 -33.12 -5.40
C GLN A 152 -7.63 -32.24 -6.63
N ALA A 153 -6.53 -32.48 -7.35
CA ALA A 153 -6.19 -31.69 -8.54
C ALA A 153 -6.95 -32.15 -9.78
N VAL A 154 -7.17 -31.20 -10.68
CA VAL A 154 -7.52 -31.53 -12.09
C VAL A 154 -6.26 -32.08 -12.77
N ALA A 155 -6.36 -33.32 -13.30
CA ALA A 155 -5.22 -34.00 -13.91
C ALA A 155 -4.82 -33.41 -15.28
N GLY A 156 -3.57 -33.65 -15.66
CA GLY A 156 -3.05 -33.36 -17.02
C GLY A 156 -2.87 -31.88 -17.35
N VAL A 157 -2.61 -31.05 -16.33
CA VAL A 157 -2.37 -29.61 -16.52
C VAL A 157 -0.91 -29.28 -16.21
N GLU A 158 -0.19 -28.78 -17.19
CA GLU A 158 1.18 -28.31 -17.00
C GLU A 158 1.21 -27.02 -16.19
N PRO A 159 2.12 -26.87 -15.21
CA PRO A 159 2.18 -25.69 -14.36
C PRO A 159 2.45 -24.37 -15.10
N GLY A 160 3.22 -24.43 -16.19
CA GLY A 160 3.67 -23.24 -16.91
C GLY A 160 4.80 -22.47 -16.21
N LEU A 161 5.36 -21.48 -16.87
CA LEU A 161 6.46 -20.67 -16.35
C LEU A 161 5.95 -19.42 -15.65
N ILE A 162 6.62 -19.01 -14.58
CA ILE A 162 6.48 -17.67 -13.99
C ILE A 162 7.43 -16.76 -14.79
N PRO A 163 6.92 -15.76 -15.54
CA PRO A 163 7.77 -14.92 -16.37
C PRO A 163 8.66 -14.00 -15.52
N THR A 164 9.81 -13.64 -16.04
CA THR A 164 10.64 -12.58 -15.45
C THR A 164 10.07 -11.19 -15.79
N ALA A 165 10.45 -10.15 -15.02
CA ALA A 165 10.11 -8.76 -15.32
C ALA A 165 10.52 -8.36 -16.75
N ARG A 166 11.68 -8.86 -17.21
CA ARG A 166 12.17 -8.66 -18.60
C ARG A 166 11.25 -9.32 -19.65
N ALA A 167 10.75 -10.52 -19.36
CA ALA A 167 9.82 -11.21 -20.29
C ALA A 167 8.48 -10.45 -20.41
N LEU A 168 8.07 -9.75 -19.35
CA LEU A 168 6.91 -8.84 -19.35
C LEU A 168 7.24 -7.45 -19.90
N ARG A 169 8.47 -7.19 -20.35
CA ARG A 169 8.93 -5.89 -20.86
C ARG A 169 8.79 -4.73 -19.86
N LEU A 170 8.85 -5.04 -18.57
CA LEU A 170 8.82 -3.99 -17.54
C LEU A 170 10.11 -3.18 -17.58
N ALA A 171 9.98 -1.87 -17.42
CA ALA A 171 11.15 -0.98 -17.35
C ALA A 171 12.03 -1.37 -16.15
N PRO A 172 13.37 -1.24 -16.28
CA PRO A 172 14.28 -1.45 -15.16
C PRO A 172 13.89 -0.58 -13.97
N ASP A 173 13.77 -1.21 -12.80
CA ASP A 173 13.32 -0.56 -11.58
C ASP A 173 14.21 -1.02 -10.40
N PRO A 174 15.44 -0.46 -10.27
CA PRO A 174 16.37 -0.88 -9.24
C PRO A 174 15.85 -0.55 -7.84
N CYS A 175 15.57 -1.60 -7.06
CA CYS A 175 15.10 -1.51 -5.68
C CYS A 175 15.91 -2.49 -4.80
N PRO A 176 17.19 -2.20 -4.52
CA PRO A 176 18.14 -3.15 -3.95
C PRO A 176 17.80 -3.62 -2.54
N HIS A 177 16.96 -2.88 -1.83
CA HIS A 177 16.54 -3.19 -0.46
C HIS A 177 15.05 -3.52 -0.38
N ARG A 178 14.44 -3.94 -1.49
CA ARG A 178 13.04 -4.39 -1.56
C ARG A 178 12.80 -5.59 -0.63
N GLN A 179 11.62 -5.63 -0.05
CA GLN A 179 11.19 -6.84 0.65
C GLN A 179 10.96 -7.98 -0.34
N LEU A 180 11.36 -9.19 0.06
CA LEU A 180 11.14 -10.39 -0.72
C LEU A 180 9.69 -10.88 -0.56
N GLY A 181 9.14 -11.46 -1.62
CA GLY A 181 7.82 -12.06 -1.62
C GLY A 181 7.78 -13.45 -0.97
N GLY A 182 6.57 -14.01 -0.92
CA GLY A 182 6.32 -15.36 -0.41
C GLY A 182 5.85 -15.39 1.04
N ARG A 183 4.98 -16.39 1.31
CA ARG A 183 4.34 -16.55 2.63
C ARG A 183 5.35 -16.80 3.75
N ALA A 184 6.36 -17.64 3.52
CA ALA A 184 7.39 -17.94 4.53
C ALA A 184 8.08 -16.66 5.03
N ARG A 185 8.37 -15.71 4.15
CA ARG A 185 8.94 -14.40 4.52
C ARG A 185 7.96 -13.55 5.31
N GLY A 186 6.68 -13.58 4.93
CA GLY A 186 5.64 -12.87 5.67
C GLY A 186 5.49 -13.40 7.12
N LEU A 187 5.48 -14.72 7.30
CA LEU A 187 5.43 -15.35 8.62
C LEU A 187 6.67 -15.04 9.46
N GLU A 188 7.86 -15.10 8.89
CA GLU A 188 9.10 -14.72 9.58
C GLU A 188 9.05 -13.26 10.09
N LEU A 189 8.52 -12.35 9.28
CA LEU A 189 8.35 -10.94 9.68
C LEU A 189 7.31 -10.79 10.78
N LEU A 190 6.20 -11.54 10.72
CA LEU A 190 5.15 -11.53 11.74
C LEU A 190 5.68 -12.04 13.07
N ASP A 191 6.35 -13.19 13.07
CA ASP A 191 6.92 -13.80 14.26
C ASP A 191 7.96 -12.90 14.94
N ARG A 192 8.89 -12.35 14.16
CA ARG A 192 9.87 -11.38 14.68
C ARG A 192 9.23 -10.11 15.20
N PHE A 193 8.15 -9.65 14.57
CA PHE A 193 7.42 -8.48 15.03
C PHE A 193 6.74 -8.77 16.37
N LEU A 194 6.01 -9.87 16.49
CA LEU A 194 5.28 -10.23 17.70
C LEU A 194 6.21 -10.64 18.85
N ALA A 195 7.39 -11.20 18.56
CA ALA A 195 8.34 -11.65 19.58
C ALA A 195 9.31 -10.56 20.07
N GLN A 196 9.73 -9.62 19.19
CA GLN A 196 10.86 -8.74 19.48
C GLN A 196 10.60 -7.27 19.16
N ARG A 197 10.10 -6.94 17.96
CA ARG A 197 10.10 -5.56 17.45
C ARG A 197 8.86 -4.77 17.81
N GLY A 198 7.74 -5.44 18.01
CA GLY A 198 6.41 -4.82 18.19
C GLY A 198 6.26 -4.01 19.46
N GLU A 199 7.11 -4.22 20.49
CA GLU A 199 7.05 -3.43 21.72
C GLU A 199 7.23 -1.93 21.48
N ALA A 200 8.12 -1.57 20.56
CA ALA A 200 8.41 -0.18 20.23
C ALA A 200 7.45 0.44 19.20
N TYR A 201 6.54 -0.34 18.63
CA TYR A 201 5.69 0.09 17.51
C TYR A 201 4.95 1.41 17.75
N SER A 202 4.34 1.60 18.93
CA SER A 202 3.54 2.79 19.20
C SER A 202 4.34 4.09 19.33
N THR A 203 5.63 4.00 19.66
CA THR A 203 6.48 5.15 19.99
C THR A 203 7.38 5.58 18.84
N THR A 204 7.58 4.72 17.83
CA THR A 204 8.67 4.87 16.85
C THR A 204 8.21 5.05 15.41
N LEU A 205 6.90 4.98 15.15
CA LEU A 205 6.34 5.08 13.79
C LEU A 205 6.68 6.38 13.05
N ALA A 206 6.98 7.44 13.78
CA ALA A 206 7.27 8.74 13.19
C ALA A 206 8.73 8.88 12.73
N SER A 207 9.71 8.22 13.39
CA SER A 207 11.11 8.31 13.00
C SER A 207 11.46 7.31 11.89
N PRO A 208 11.97 7.74 10.72
CA PRO A 208 12.27 6.85 9.61
C PRO A 208 13.31 5.78 9.94
N LEU A 209 14.32 6.11 10.75
CA LEU A 209 15.36 5.17 11.18
C LEU A 209 14.83 4.04 12.06
N VAL A 210 13.89 4.37 12.94
CA VAL A 210 13.38 3.41 13.92
C VAL A 210 12.15 2.69 13.37
N ALA A 211 11.33 3.36 12.56
CA ALA A 211 10.15 2.75 11.95
C ALA A 211 10.49 1.53 11.09
N GLU A 212 11.61 1.54 10.38
CA GLU A 212 12.07 0.39 9.61
C GLU A 212 12.24 -0.86 10.49
N ARG A 213 12.76 -0.68 11.71
CA ARG A 213 13.03 -1.78 12.67
C ARG A 213 11.85 -2.12 13.55
N ALA A 214 11.02 -1.14 13.90
CA ALA A 214 9.92 -1.31 14.85
C ALA A 214 8.56 -1.59 14.20
N SER A 215 8.39 -1.35 12.90
CA SER A 215 7.16 -1.69 12.19
C SER A 215 7.08 -3.18 11.86
N SER A 216 5.86 -3.67 11.60
CA SER A 216 5.66 -5.08 11.23
C SER A 216 6.28 -5.42 9.87
N ARG A 217 6.32 -4.46 8.94
CA ARG A 217 6.76 -4.65 7.55
C ARG A 217 5.89 -5.66 6.77
N LEU A 218 4.64 -5.86 7.21
CA LEU A 218 3.71 -6.81 6.59
C LEU A 218 2.89 -6.24 5.45
N SER A 219 2.98 -4.94 5.18
CA SER A 219 2.13 -4.28 4.19
C SER A 219 2.21 -4.90 2.79
N PRO A 220 3.37 -5.32 2.22
CA PRO A 220 3.38 -6.01 0.93
C PRO A 220 2.72 -7.40 0.98
N HIS A 221 2.91 -8.14 2.07
CA HIS A 221 2.32 -9.45 2.25
C HIS A 221 0.79 -9.41 2.37
N LEU A 222 0.27 -8.36 3.00
CA LEU A 222 -1.18 -8.10 3.07
C LEU A 222 -1.73 -7.58 1.74
N ALA A 223 -0.98 -6.72 1.02
CA ALA A 223 -1.39 -6.17 -0.27
C ALA A 223 -1.50 -7.22 -1.38
N HIS A 224 -0.60 -8.19 -1.38
CA HIS A 224 -0.60 -9.31 -2.35
C HIS A 224 -1.20 -10.60 -1.79
N GLY A 225 -1.73 -10.56 -0.57
CA GLY A 225 -2.46 -11.65 0.06
C GLY A 225 -1.66 -12.92 0.35
N THR A 226 -0.33 -12.82 0.51
CA THR A 226 0.49 -13.96 0.97
C THR A 226 0.25 -14.29 2.44
N LEU A 227 -0.27 -13.32 3.20
CA LEU A 227 -0.86 -13.48 4.53
C LEU A 227 -2.29 -12.95 4.51
N SER A 228 -3.20 -13.63 5.22
CA SER A 228 -4.54 -13.08 5.42
C SER A 228 -4.54 -12.03 6.53
N LEU A 229 -5.42 -11.04 6.41
CA LEU A 229 -5.59 -10.04 7.46
C LEU A 229 -6.09 -10.68 8.76
N ARG A 230 -6.97 -11.69 8.64
CA ARG A 230 -7.54 -12.43 9.77
C ARG A 230 -6.46 -13.19 10.54
N GLU A 231 -5.55 -13.93 9.87
CA GLU A 231 -4.49 -14.66 10.57
C GLU A 231 -3.53 -13.70 11.30
N VAL A 232 -3.18 -12.55 10.71
CA VAL A 232 -2.33 -11.55 11.38
C VAL A 232 -3.04 -10.94 12.59
N ARG A 233 -4.35 -10.66 12.49
CA ARG A 233 -5.15 -10.16 13.61
C ARG A 233 -5.27 -11.19 14.74
N LEU A 234 -5.50 -12.46 14.42
CA LEU A 234 -5.58 -13.55 15.41
C LEU A 234 -4.25 -13.74 16.12
N ALA A 235 -3.13 -13.81 15.39
CA ALA A 235 -1.80 -13.91 15.99
C ALA A 235 -1.49 -12.72 16.90
N THR A 236 -1.87 -11.50 16.47
CA THR A 236 -1.69 -10.30 17.29
C THR A 236 -2.54 -10.34 18.55
N ALA A 237 -3.81 -10.76 18.46
CA ALA A 237 -4.71 -10.90 19.60
C ALA A 237 -4.22 -11.95 20.60
N SER A 238 -3.72 -13.11 20.10
CA SER A 238 -3.09 -14.12 20.94
C SER A 238 -1.91 -13.54 21.71
N ARG A 239 -1.01 -12.82 21.03
CA ARG A 239 0.15 -12.19 21.67
C ARG A 239 -0.24 -11.13 22.71
N ILE A 240 -1.31 -10.37 22.49
CA ILE A 240 -1.85 -9.41 23.48
C ILE A 240 -2.30 -10.13 24.75
N SER A 241 -2.95 -11.29 24.61
CA SER A 241 -3.42 -12.07 25.75
C SER A 241 -2.30 -12.70 26.57
N GLU A 242 -1.17 -13.04 25.93
CA GLU A 242 0.04 -13.57 26.58
C GLU A 242 0.83 -12.49 27.32
N HIS A 243 0.74 -11.22 26.88
CA HIS A 243 1.52 -10.10 27.44
C HIS A 243 0.60 -8.94 27.83
N PRO A 244 -0.19 -9.10 28.90
CA PRO A 244 -1.19 -8.09 29.28
C PRO A 244 -0.58 -6.79 29.82
N GLY A 245 0.72 -6.73 30.14
CA GLY A 245 1.41 -5.59 30.74
C GLY A 245 2.41 -4.88 29.82
N GLY A 246 3.02 -3.80 30.31
CA GLY A 246 4.10 -3.07 29.66
C GLY A 246 3.71 -2.34 28.38
N ARG A 247 4.71 -2.00 27.58
CA ARG A 247 4.51 -1.30 26.29
C ARG A 247 3.92 -2.21 25.21
N TRP A 248 4.09 -3.51 25.33
CA TRP A 248 3.59 -4.51 24.40
C TRP A 248 2.11 -4.37 24.15
N ARG A 249 1.31 -4.34 25.23
CA ARG A 249 -0.14 -4.26 25.09
C ARG A 249 -0.59 -3.03 24.32
N GLY A 250 -0.07 -1.84 24.65
CA GLY A 250 -0.42 -0.60 23.96
C GLY A 250 0.03 -0.58 22.48
N SER A 251 1.23 -1.08 22.21
CA SER A 251 1.78 -1.15 20.87
C SER A 251 1.02 -2.14 19.98
N LEU A 252 0.74 -3.35 20.47
CA LEU A 252 -0.02 -4.35 19.73
C LEU A 252 -1.49 -3.97 19.55
N SER A 253 -2.12 -3.32 20.55
CA SER A 253 -3.48 -2.77 20.41
C SER A 253 -3.53 -1.69 19.31
N ARG A 254 -2.52 -0.82 19.24
CA ARG A 254 -2.42 0.17 18.14
C ARG A 254 -2.19 -0.49 16.78
N PHE A 255 -1.38 -1.55 16.73
CA PHE A 255 -1.19 -2.34 15.52
C PHE A 255 -2.51 -3.00 15.10
N GLN A 256 -3.23 -3.62 16.03
CA GLN A 256 -4.56 -4.21 15.79
C GLN A 256 -5.55 -3.19 15.22
N ALA A 257 -5.58 -1.97 15.77
CA ALA A 257 -6.42 -0.89 15.24
C ALA A 257 -6.02 -0.51 13.80
N SER A 258 -4.72 -0.49 13.48
CA SER A 258 -4.26 -0.21 12.12
C SER A 258 -4.63 -1.32 11.13
N LEU A 259 -4.69 -2.58 11.57
CA LEU A 259 -5.15 -3.69 10.73
C LEU A 259 -6.66 -3.58 10.46
N SER A 260 -7.47 -3.23 11.47
CA SER A 260 -8.92 -3.02 11.30
C SER A 260 -9.22 -1.87 10.34
N ALA A 261 -8.45 -0.79 10.42
CA ALA A 261 -8.60 0.35 9.51
C ALA A 261 -8.26 0.03 8.04
N ARG A 262 -7.62 -1.10 7.74
CA ARG A 262 -7.44 -1.58 6.35
C ARG A 262 -8.72 -2.19 5.77
N GLU A 263 -9.65 -2.65 6.59
CA GLU A 263 -10.93 -3.24 6.15
C GLU A 263 -11.93 -2.17 5.70
N GLU A 264 -11.94 -1.01 6.36
CA GLU A 264 -12.93 0.05 6.12
C GLU A 264 -12.96 0.59 4.67
N PRO A 265 -11.83 0.92 4.02
CA PRO A 265 -11.84 1.43 2.65
C PRO A 265 -12.33 0.40 1.63
N VAL A 266 -12.01 -0.87 1.84
CA VAL A 266 -12.42 -1.97 0.96
C VAL A 266 -13.95 -2.15 0.98
N GLN A 267 -14.57 -1.89 2.13
CA GLN A 267 -16.02 -1.98 2.33
C GLN A 267 -16.78 -0.73 1.83
N ALA A 268 -16.15 0.44 1.95
CA ALA A 268 -16.77 1.72 1.59
C ALA A 268 -16.74 2.05 0.09
N GLN A 269 -15.96 1.31 -0.72
CA GLN A 269 -15.82 1.56 -2.15
C GLN A 269 -16.96 0.95 -2.94
N GLN A 270 -18.04 1.72 -3.11
CA GLN A 270 -18.97 1.49 -4.18
C GLN A 270 -18.35 1.93 -5.51
N PRO A 271 -18.48 1.13 -6.60
CA PRO A 271 -17.85 1.43 -7.90
C PRO A 271 -18.23 2.78 -8.50
N GLU A 272 -19.30 3.40 -8.05
CA GLU A 272 -19.79 4.70 -8.54
C GLU A 272 -18.96 5.91 -8.09
N ARG A 273 -17.96 5.74 -7.20
CA ARG A 273 -17.09 6.85 -6.73
C ARG A 273 -15.69 6.87 -7.37
N GLU A 274 -15.40 5.97 -8.28
CA GLU A 274 -14.19 5.98 -9.11
C GLU A 274 -14.35 6.82 -10.38
N GLY A 275 -14.98 7.96 -10.29
CA GLY A 275 -14.83 8.99 -11.33
C GLY A 275 -13.39 9.51 -11.33
N PRO A 276 -12.90 9.99 -12.49
CA PRO A 276 -11.66 10.76 -12.52
C PRO A 276 -11.75 11.83 -11.44
N TRP A 277 -10.59 12.19 -10.91
CA TRP A 277 -10.47 13.29 -9.94
C TRP A 277 -11.47 14.39 -10.30
N PRO A 278 -12.32 14.90 -9.36
CA PRO A 278 -13.17 16.04 -9.68
C PRO A 278 -12.27 17.06 -10.38
N THR A 279 -12.62 17.44 -11.57
CA THR A 279 -11.81 18.21 -12.50
C THR A 279 -11.38 19.56 -11.89
N ALA A 280 -10.43 19.53 -10.97
CA ALA A 280 -9.53 20.66 -10.86
C ALA A 280 -8.71 20.65 -12.15
N PRO A 281 -8.59 21.76 -12.87
CA PRO A 281 -7.87 21.79 -14.12
C PRO A 281 -6.50 21.15 -13.89
N SER A 282 -6.16 20.15 -14.74
CA SER A 282 -4.83 19.57 -14.80
C SER A 282 -3.85 20.73 -14.82
N ARG A 283 -3.04 20.82 -13.79
CA ARG A 283 -2.02 21.87 -13.78
C ARG A 283 -0.98 21.50 -14.82
N GLU A 284 -0.57 22.47 -15.61
CA GLU A 284 0.61 22.30 -16.44
C GLU A 284 1.76 21.91 -15.53
N THR A 285 2.19 20.65 -15.64
CA THR A 285 3.21 20.09 -14.74
C THR A 285 4.55 20.68 -15.10
N ASP A 286 5.19 21.35 -14.16
CA ASP A 286 6.59 21.71 -14.29
C ASP A 286 7.43 20.43 -14.34
N ALA A 287 7.82 20.03 -15.55
CA ALA A 287 8.54 18.79 -15.80
C ALA A 287 9.86 18.74 -15.02
N THR A 288 10.53 19.87 -14.84
CA THR A 288 11.80 19.97 -14.11
C THR A 288 11.59 19.65 -12.63
N ARG A 289 10.56 20.24 -12.02
CA ARG A 289 10.21 19.94 -10.62
C ARG A 289 9.75 18.53 -10.41
N LEU A 290 8.98 17.98 -11.38
CA LEU A 290 8.54 16.59 -11.31
C LEU A 290 9.75 15.65 -11.36
N VAL A 291 10.67 15.83 -12.28
CA VAL A 291 11.90 15.03 -12.39
C VAL A 291 12.72 15.15 -11.10
N ALA A 292 12.97 16.36 -10.62
CA ALA A 292 13.70 16.58 -9.37
C ALA A 292 13.05 15.86 -8.19
N TRP A 293 11.73 15.92 -8.09
CA TRP A 293 10.99 15.23 -7.02
C TRP A 293 11.07 13.70 -7.17
N THR A 294 10.89 13.14 -8.37
CA THR A 294 10.97 11.70 -8.59
C THR A 294 12.35 11.12 -8.32
N GLN A 295 13.42 11.93 -8.51
CA GLN A 295 14.80 11.53 -8.26
C GLN A 295 15.27 11.77 -6.81
N GLY A 296 14.52 12.53 -6.01
CA GLY A 296 14.95 12.98 -4.69
C GLY A 296 16.10 13.98 -4.79
N GLU A 297 15.90 14.98 -5.64
CA GLU A 297 16.83 16.05 -5.99
C GLU A 297 16.16 17.43 -5.94
N THR A 298 15.23 17.59 -5.00
CA THR A 298 14.47 18.84 -4.85
C THR A 298 15.24 19.96 -4.13
N GLY A 299 16.39 19.64 -3.53
CA GLY A 299 17.12 20.55 -2.66
C GLY A 299 16.50 20.69 -1.26
N LEU A 300 15.51 19.86 -0.91
CA LEU A 300 14.90 19.78 0.43
C LEU A 300 15.36 18.47 1.11
N PRO A 301 16.39 18.50 1.98
CA PRO A 301 17.12 17.31 2.41
C PRO A 301 16.27 16.18 2.97
N PHE A 302 15.36 16.46 3.90
CA PHE A 302 14.56 15.41 4.51
C PHE A 302 13.55 14.78 3.52
N LEU A 303 13.01 15.60 2.60
CA LEU A 303 12.17 15.10 1.50
C LEU A 303 12.97 14.20 0.56
N ASP A 304 14.14 14.67 0.12
CA ASP A 304 14.99 13.95 -0.83
C ASP A 304 15.49 12.62 -0.23
N ALA A 305 15.87 12.62 1.05
CA ALA A 305 16.24 11.41 1.77
C ALA A 305 15.08 10.40 1.80
N CYS A 306 13.84 10.85 2.04
CA CYS A 306 12.65 9.99 2.01
C CYS A 306 12.37 9.43 0.61
N LEU A 307 12.53 10.23 -0.44
CA LEU A 307 12.32 9.79 -1.82
C LEU A 307 13.39 8.80 -2.27
N ARG A 308 14.67 9.04 -1.96
CA ARG A 308 15.76 8.09 -2.24
C ARG A 308 15.61 6.79 -1.44
N TYR A 309 15.18 6.88 -0.17
CA TYR A 309 14.85 5.72 0.63
C TYR A 309 13.71 4.91 0.01
N LEU A 310 12.61 5.56 -0.41
CA LEU A 310 11.50 4.90 -1.10
C LEU A 310 11.98 4.21 -2.38
N ARG A 311 12.77 4.89 -3.19
CA ARG A 311 13.31 4.32 -4.43
C ARG A 311 14.14 3.05 -4.17
N ALA A 312 14.92 3.04 -3.11
CA ALA A 312 15.80 1.92 -2.78
C ALA A 312 15.09 0.76 -2.07
N THR A 313 13.99 1.01 -1.34
CA THR A 313 13.36 0.02 -0.46
C THR A 313 11.93 -0.36 -0.85
N GLY A 314 11.28 0.43 -1.70
CA GLY A 314 9.88 0.26 -2.07
C GLY A 314 8.89 0.53 -0.91
N TRP A 315 9.32 1.23 0.16
CA TRP A 315 8.50 1.42 1.34
C TRP A 315 8.78 2.75 2.06
N LEU A 316 7.73 3.33 2.63
CA LEU A 316 7.82 4.46 3.56
C LEU A 316 6.85 4.26 4.72
N PRO A 317 7.19 4.72 5.94
CA PRO A 317 6.21 4.86 7.02
C PRO A 317 5.07 5.80 6.62
N ALA A 318 3.88 5.53 7.13
CA ALA A 318 2.67 6.31 6.85
C ALA A 318 2.81 7.84 6.93
N PRO A 319 3.35 8.43 7.99
CA PRO A 319 3.49 9.88 8.07
C PRO A 319 4.38 10.46 6.97
N LEU A 320 5.40 9.69 6.53
CA LEU A 320 6.30 10.13 5.47
C LEU A 320 5.67 9.98 4.08
N ARG A 321 4.77 8.99 3.85
CA ARG A 321 3.95 8.93 2.63
C ARG A 321 3.10 10.18 2.48
N ALA A 322 2.42 10.57 3.56
CA ALA A 322 1.64 11.81 3.59
C ALA A 322 2.50 13.05 3.34
N MET A 323 3.70 13.10 3.91
CA MET A 323 4.62 14.22 3.74
C MET A 323 5.09 14.36 2.29
N VAL A 324 5.60 13.29 1.65
CA VAL A 324 6.10 13.35 0.27
C VAL A 324 4.98 13.72 -0.70
N THR A 325 3.77 13.21 -0.50
CA THR A 325 2.58 13.58 -1.28
C THR A 325 2.18 15.04 -1.07
N SER A 326 2.10 15.48 0.19
CA SER A 326 1.72 16.86 0.54
C SER A 326 2.69 17.89 -0.04
N VAL A 327 4.00 17.63 0.03
CA VAL A 327 4.99 18.54 -0.52
C VAL A 327 4.89 18.61 -2.04
N ALA A 328 4.76 17.47 -2.72
CA ALA A 328 4.56 17.42 -4.17
C ALA A 328 3.35 18.25 -4.62
N CYS A 329 2.18 17.99 -4.03
CA CYS A 329 0.93 18.60 -4.47
C CYS A 329 0.78 20.07 -4.03
N TRP A 330 1.26 20.42 -2.84
CA TRP A 330 1.00 21.75 -2.25
C TRP A 330 2.17 22.71 -2.36
N HIS A 331 3.43 22.28 -2.14
CA HIS A 331 4.60 23.15 -2.23
C HIS A 331 5.17 23.24 -3.64
N LEU A 332 5.37 22.07 -4.28
CA LEU A 332 5.90 22.01 -5.64
C LEU A 332 4.83 22.23 -6.71
N ALA A 333 3.56 22.21 -6.33
CA ALA A 333 2.39 22.38 -7.21
C ALA A 333 2.35 21.41 -8.39
N LEU A 334 2.86 20.18 -8.19
CA LEU A 334 2.88 19.13 -9.20
C LEU A 334 1.47 18.61 -9.49
N ASP A 335 1.30 18.06 -10.69
CA ASP A 335 0.09 17.39 -11.10
C ASP A 335 -0.15 16.14 -10.21
N ARG A 336 -1.38 15.97 -9.78
CA ARG A 336 -1.76 14.94 -8.80
C ARG A 336 -1.76 13.55 -9.39
N ASP A 337 -2.13 13.42 -10.66
CA ASP A 337 -2.15 12.14 -11.34
C ASP A 337 -0.72 11.65 -11.58
N ALA A 338 0.18 12.55 -12.00
CA ALA A 338 1.60 12.23 -12.14
C ALA A 338 2.25 11.86 -10.81
N VAL A 339 1.95 12.59 -9.72
CA VAL A 339 2.39 12.26 -8.36
C VAL A 339 1.84 10.91 -7.93
N GLY A 340 0.53 10.70 -8.14
CA GLY A 340 -0.16 9.46 -7.78
C GLY A 340 0.43 8.25 -8.50
N ALA A 341 0.56 8.30 -9.80
CA ALA A 341 1.12 7.20 -10.59
C ALA A 341 2.58 6.89 -10.21
N HIS A 342 3.42 7.94 -10.01
CA HIS A 342 4.80 7.74 -9.59
C HIS A 342 4.93 7.08 -8.22
N LEU A 343 4.15 7.51 -7.23
CA LEU A 343 4.17 6.90 -5.90
C LEU A 343 3.59 5.49 -5.93
N ALA A 344 2.48 5.24 -6.64
CA ALA A 344 1.88 3.93 -6.77
C ALA A 344 2.89 2.89 -7.25
N ARG A 345 3.59 3.17 -8.36
CA ARG A 345 4.62 2.29 -8.91
C ARG A 345 5.87 2.15 -8.03
N SER A 346 6.12 3.12 -7.15
CA SER A 346 7.28 3.14 -6.24
C SER A 346 7.09 2.26 -5.00
N PHE A 347 5.85 1.98 -4.60
CA PHE A 347 5.53 1.15 -3.45
C PHE A 347 5.42 -0.34 -3.80
N THR A 348 6.21 -1.20 -3.14
CA THR A 348 6.06 -2.66 -3.24
C THR A 348 4.73 -3.14 -2.64
N ASP A 349 4.21 -2.41 -1.66
CA ASP A 349 2.95 -2.67 -0.98
C ASP A 349 1.76 -1.91 -1.59
N TYR A 350 1.84 -1.54 -2.88
CA TYR A 350 0.75 -0.88 -3.58
C TYR A 350 -0.52 -1.73 -3.56
N ASP A 351 -1.55 -1.16 -2.98
CA ASP A 351 -2.90 -1.70 -2.91
C ASP A 351 -3.87 -0.60 -3.36
N PRO A 352 -4.46 -0.69 -4.55
CA PRO A 352 -5.30 0.38 -5.09
C PRO A 352 -6.44 0.78 -4.16
N ALA A 353 -7.04 -0.19 -3.48
CA ALA A 353 -8.16 0.04 -2.57
C ALA A 353 -7.80 0.94 -1.38
N LEU A 354 -6.56 0.87 -0.93
CA LEU A 354 -6.05 1.65 0.19
C LEU A 354 -5.32 2.91 -0.26
N TYR A 355 -4.55 2.80 -1.33
CA TYR A 355 -3.64 3.84 -1.79
C TYR A 355 -4.38 5.08 -2.30
N TRP A 356 -5.34 4.92 -3.23
CA TRP A 356 -6.02 6.06 -3.85
C TRP A 356 -6.84 6.89 -2.87
N PRO A 357 -7.62 6.31 -1.94
CA PRO A 357 -8.30 7.09 -0.90
C PRO A 357 -7.35 7.90 -0.02
N GLN A 358 -6.21 7.31 0.37
CA GLN A 358 -5.21 8.00 1.19
C GLN A 358 -4.52 9.14 0.43
N LEU A 359 -4.18 8.91 -0.84
CA LEU A 359 -3.62 9.95 -1.69
C LEU A 359 -4.61 11.12 -1.83
N ARG A 360 -5.90 10.82 -2.05
CA ARG A 360 -6.96 11.83 -2.13
C ARG A 360 -7.07 12.63 -0.84
N ALA A 361 -7.06 11.98 0.32
CA ALA A 361 -7.14 12.65 1.61
C ALA A 361 -6.00 13.67 1.82
N VAL A 362 -4.81 13.41 1.28
CA VAL A 362 -3.65 14.33 1.39
C VAL A 362 -3.62 15.37 0.27
N ALA A 363 -3.96 14.99 -0.95
CA ALA A 363 -3.81 15.81 -2.14
C ALA A 363 -5.02 16.70 -2.43
N MET A 364 -6.23 16.28 -2.04
CA MET A 364 -7.50 16.94 -2.40
C MET A 364 -8.32 17.41 -1.22
N ASP A 365 -8.51 16.56 -0.22
CA ASP A 365 -9.14 17.01 1.03
C ASP A 365 -8.14 17.96 1.67
N PRO A 366 -8.53 19.24 1.89
CA PRO A 366 -7.55 20.17 2.42
C PRO A 366 -7.07 19.67 3.78
N PRO A 367 -5.84 19.15 3.89
CA PRO A 367 -5.29 18.81 5.19
C PRO A 367 -5.31 20.08 6.05
N PRO A 368 -5.41 19.98 7.38
CA PRO A 368 -5.44 21.16 8.24
C PRO A 368 -4.25 22.09 7.99
N ARG A 369 -3.10 21.53 7.59
CA ARG A 369 -1.89 22.28 7.19
C ARG A 369 -1.08 21.46 6.20
N PRO A 370 -0.43 22.09 5.18
CA PRO A 370 0.55 21.42 4.35
C PRO A 370 1.73 20.91 5.22
N ALA A 371 2.27 19.74 4.88
CA ALA A 371 3.41 19.20 5.59
C ALA A 371 4.65 20.11 5.39
N ASN A 372 5.41 20.33 6.44
CA ASN A 372 6.65 21.08 6.38
C ASN A 372 7.85 20.12 6.49
N PRO A 373 8.55 19.79 5.38
CA PRO A 373 9.64 18.83 5.38
C PRO A 373 10.85 19.28 6.20
N VAL A 374 11.13 20.57 6.28
CA VAL A 374 12.23 21.13 7.09
C VAL A 374 11.97 20.86 8.57
N ARG A 375 10.78 21.27 9.05
CA ARG A 375 10.40 21.03 10.45
C ARG A 375 10.35 19.55 10.78
N LEU A 376 9.78 18.74 9.90
CA LEU A 376 9.71 17.28 10.10
C LEU A 376 11.12 16.67 10.14
N GLY A 377 12.06 17.17 9.35
CA GLY A 377 13.45 16.76 9.41
C GLY A 377 14.06 17.01 10.81
N PHE A 378 13.92 18.20 11.36
CA PHE A 378 14.40 18.49 12.71
C PHE A 378 13.68 17.71 13.81
N ASP A 379 12.36 17.46 13.65
CA ASP A 379 11.56 16.74 14.64
C ASP A 379 11.82 15.21 14.61
N LEU A 380 12.05 14.59 13.44
CA LEU A 380 12.10 13.14 13.24
C LEU A 380 13.51 12.58 12.99
N ASP A 381 14.44 13.41 12.55
CA ASP A 381 15.84 13.09 12.29
C ASP A 381 16.77 14.18 12.82
N PRO A 382 16.71 14.55 14.14
CA PRO A 382 17.44 15.66 14.71
C PRO A 382 18.96 15.51 14.62
N SER A 383 19.48 14.28 14.60
CA SER A 383 20.91 13.99 14.40
C SER A 383 21.32 13.93 12.94
N GLY A 384 20.37 14.00 12.01
CA GLY A 384 20.62 13.86 10.58
C GLY A 384 21.12 12.50 10.14
N ALA A 385 21.02 11.49 10.99
CA ALA A 385 21.55 10.15 10.69
C ALA A 385 20.83 9.49 9.51
N PHE A 386 19.49 9.64 9.42
CA PHE A 386 18.72 9.17 8.27
C PHE A 386 19.05 9.99 7.02
N THR A 387 19.02 11.31 7.14
CA THR A 387 19.27 12.21 6.01
C THR A 387 20.65 11.96 5.40
N ARG A 388 21.72 11.90 6.21
CA ARG A 388 23.08 11.65 5.71
C ARG A 388 23.28 10.25 5.15
N ARG A 389 22.55 9.25 5.65
CA ARG A 389 22.58 7.89 5.08
C ARG A 389 22.13 7.87 3.62
N TRP A 390 21.11 8.67 3.29
CA TRP A 390 20.53 8.69 1.95
C TRP A 390 21.01 9.84 1.08
N LEU A 391 21.65 10.83 1.71
CA LEU A 391 22.27 11.99 1.09
C LEU A 391 23.71 12.14 1.64
N PRO A 392 24.62 11.22 1.29
CA PRO A 392 25.99 11.25 1.81
C PRO A 392 26.73 12.54 1.45
N GLU A 393 26.32 13.23 0.39
CA GLU A 393 26.83 14.54 0.00
C GLU A 393 26.62 15.62 1.08
N LEU A 394 25.64 15.44 1.99
CA LEU A 394 25.34 16.37 3.07
C LEU A 394 26.13 16.09 4.39
N VAL A 395 27.04 15.14 4.40
CA VAL A 395 27.85 14.81 5.60
C VAL A 395 28.59 16.03 6.16
N PRO A 396 29.14 16.97 5.35
CA PRO A 396 29.82 18.15 5.88
C PRO A 396 28.90 19.19 6.54
N VAL A 397 27.58 19.13 6.29
CA VAL A 397 26.64 20.15 6.78
C VAL A 397 26.40 19.97 8.27
N PRO A 398 26.52 21.04 9.11
CA PRO A 398 26.22 20.97 10.54
C PRO A 398 24.78 20.58 10.84
N ASP A 399 24.54 19.82 11.93
CA ASP A 399 23.21 19.34 12.33
C ASP A 399 22.17 20.46 12.45
N ALA A 400 22.59 21.61 12.99
CA ALA A 400 21.71 22.76 13.20
C ALA A 400 21.09 23.33 11.91
N VAL A 401 21.69 23.07 10.75
CA VAL A 401 21.23 23.58 9.45
C VAL A 401 21.08 22.47 8.41
N LEU A 402 21.19 21.21 8.79
CA LEU A 402 21.16 20.08 7.86
C LEU A 402 19.89 20.04 7.00
N HIS A 403 18.74 20.35 7.59
CA HIS A 403 17.45 20.32 6.89
C HIS A 403 17.09 21.63 6.17
N GLU A 404 17.95 22.65 6.28
CA GLU A 404 17.90 23.93 5.56
C GLU A 404 19.31 24.40 5.19
N PRO A 405 20.08 23.63 4.40
CA PRO A 405 21.51 23.87 4.14
C PRO A 405 21.80 25.20 3.46
N TRP A 406 20.81 25.82 2.82
CA TRP A 406 20.95 27.18 2.26
C TRP A 406 21.18 28.26 3.32
N ARG A 407 21.03 27.98 4.61
CA ARG A 407 21.40 28.88 5.73
C ARG A 407 22.83 28.69 6.19
N TRP A 408 23.51 27.66 5.70
CA TRP A 408 24.92 27.45 6.05
C TRP A 408 25.80 28.40 5.27
N PRO A 409 26.70 29.19 5.92
CA PRO A 409 27.56 30.15 5.23
C PRO A 409 28.44 29.54 4.14
N GLU A 410 28.84 28.26 4.32
CA GLU A 410 29.69 27.53 3.38
C GLU A 410 28.87 26.75 2.32
N ALA A 411 27.56 26.88 2.31
CA ALA A 411 26.65 26.16 1.40
C ALA A 411 27.02 26.32 -0.08
N ARG A 412 27.58 27.44 -0.48
CA ARG A 412 28.02 27.76 -1.87
C ARG A 412 28.99 26.72 -2.46
N HIS A 413 29.71 25.96 -1.62
CA HIS A 413 30.64 24.91 -2.06
C HIS A 413 29.96 23.57 -2.24
N LEU A 414 28.70 23.47 -1.83
CA LEU A 414 27.90 22.23 -1.85
C LEU A 414 26.71 22.35 -2.78
N LEU A 415 25.89 23.41 -2.59
CA LEU A 415 24.65 23.60 -3.34
C LEU A 415 24.96 23.98 -4.80
N GLY A 416 24.22 23.39 -5.73
CA GLY A 416 24.44 23.54 -7.17
C GLY A 416 25.64 22.75 -7.72
N HIS A 417 26.44 22.09 -6.85
CA HIS A 417 27.61 21.31 -7.24
C HIS A 417 27.49 19.83 -6.89
N ARG A 418 27.31 19.51 -5.62
CA ARG A 418 27.24 18.12 -5.10
C ARG A 418 25.84 17.76 -4.65
N TYR A 419 25.07 18.72 -4.22
CA TYR A 419 23.67 18.61 -3.86
C TYR A 419 22.90 19.75 -4.54
N PRO A 420 21.69 19.53 -5.07
CA PRO A 420 20.95 20.57 -5.79
C PRO A 420 20.57 21.74 -4.89
N GLU A 421 20.48 22.92 -5.50
CA GLU A 421 19.77 24.04 -4.89
C GLU A 421 18.28 23.73 -4.78
N PRO A 422 17.56 24.31 -3.79
CA PRO A 422 16.12 24.12 -3.68
C PRO A 422 15.39 24.55 -4.97
N VAL A 423 14.63 23.63 -5.58
CA VAL A 423 13.85 23.89 -6.80
C VAL A 423 12.74 24.93 -6.60
N VAL A 424 12.46 25.29 -5.37
CA VAL A 424 11.56 26.39 -4.96
C VAL A 424 12.13 27.11 -3.75
N ASP A 425 11.93 28.43 -3.66
CA ASP A 425 12.10 29.11 -2.38
C ASP A 425 11.08 28.59 -1.38
N PHE A 426 11.55 27.84 -0.38
CA PHE A 426 10.68 27.10 0.53
C PHE A 426 9.75 28.02 1.35
N ALA A 427 10.20 29.21 1.71
CA ALA A 427 9.39 30.15 2.46
C ALA A 427 8.22 30.69 1.60
N SER A 428 8.49 31.02 0.35
CA SER A 428 7.46 31.42 -0.62
C SER A 428 6.52 30.26 -0.94
N ALA A 429 7.05 29.09 -1.27
CA ALA A 429 6.25 27.89 -1.55
C ALA A 429 5.32 27.53 -0.39
N SER A 430 5.77 27.70 0.86
CA SER A 430 4.94 27.48 2.05
C SER A 430 3.80 28.50 2.20
N ARG A 431 4.02 29.78 1.82
CA ARG A 431 2.95 30.79 1.79
C ARG A 431 1.92 30.46 0.71
N ASP A 432 2.41 30.13 -0.47
CA ASP A 432 1.57 29.78 -1.63
C ASP A 432 0.77 28.50 -1.37
N ALA A 433 1.37 27.48 -0.75
CA ALA A 433 0.67 26.27 -0.36
C ALA A 433 -0.49 26.56 0.61
N ARG A 434 -0.30 27.44 1.60
CA ARG A 434 -1.37 27.85 2.52
C ARG A 434 -2.49 28.61 1.80
N THR A 435 -2.13 29.47 0.83
CA THR A 435 -3.11 30.22 0.02
C THR A 435 -3.92 29.28 -0.85
N ARG A 436 -3.27 28.35 -1.57
CA ARG A 436 -3.94 27.31 -2.36
C ARG A 436 -4.87 26.44 -1.51
N LEU A 437 -4.42 26.08 -0.31
CA LEU A 437 -5.22 25.31 0.64
C LEU A 437 -6.48 26.07 1.08
N ARG A 438 -6.37 27.38 1.37
CA ARG A 438 -7.53 28.22 1.69
C ARG A 438 -8.49 28.30 0.53
N GLN A 439 -7.98 28.51 -0.69
CA GLN A 439 -8.80 28.55 -1.90
C GLN A 439 -9.52 27.22 -2.15
N ALA A 440 -8.83 26.09 -2.01
CA ALA A 440 -9.43 24.77 -2.13
C ALA A 440 -10.57 24.53 -1.12
N ARG A 441 -10.42 25.02 0.11
CA ARG A 441 -11.50 24.96 1.13
C ARG A 441 -12.70 25.80 0.77
N LEU A 442 -12.50 26.97 0.17
CA LEU A 442 -13.59 27.85 -0.24
C LEU A 442 -14.32 27.30 -1.48
N SER A 443 -13.60 26.69 -2.43
CA SER A 443 -14.18 26.15 -3.66
C SER A 443 -14.99 24.85 -3.47
N VAL A 444 -14.64 24.04 -2.46
CA VAL A 444 -15.39 22.81 -2.11
C VAL A 444 -16.72 23.17 -1.42
N GLY A 445 -17.07 24.47 -1.30
CA GLY A 445 -18.29 24.89 -0.67
C GLY A 445 -18.44 24.18 0.68
N PHE A 446 -17.81 24.69 1.74
CA PHE A 446 -18.36 24.44 3.06
C PHE A 446 -19.75 25.08 3.07
N ALA A 447 -20.75 24.36 2.56
CA ALA A 447 -22.09 24.51 3.02
C ALA A 447 -21.98 24.21 4.52
N GLU A 448 -21.84 25.27 5.33
CA GLU A 448 -22.16 25.20 6.74
C GLU A 448 -23.55 24.56 6.79
N THR A 449 -23.58 23.27 7.12
CA THR A 449 -24.83 22.63 7.50
C THR A 449 -25.21 23.33 8.80
N PRO A 450 -26.28 24.15 8.82
CA PRO A 450 -26.72 24.74 10.08
C PRO A 450 -27.21 23.60 10.96
N GLY A 451 -26.41 23.17 11.93
CA GLY A 451 -26.80 22.11 12.84
C GLY A 451 -25.67 21.27 13.45
N GLY A 452 -24.40 21.48 13.08
CA GLY A 452 -23.28 20.80 13.75
C GLY A 452 -23.05 21.35 15.14
N PHE A 453 -23.66 20.76 16.14
CA PHE A 453 -23.42 21.06 17.56
C PHE A 453 -21.95 20.90 17.89
N ALA A 454 -21.25 22.02 18.09
CA ALA A 454 -20.01 22.07 18.83
C ALA A 454 -20.30 21.65 20.28
N GLN A 455 -20.08 20.39 20.63
CA GLN A 455 -19.99 19.98 22.03
C GLN A 455 -18.74 20.64 22.62
N ARG A 456 -18.93 21.83 23.22
CA ARG A 456 -18.02 22.42 24.18
C ARG A 456 -18.03 21.52 25.42
N SER A 457 -17.07 20.62 25.55
CA SER A 457 -16.78 20.02 26.84
C SER A 457 -16.08 21.07 27.70
N THR A 458 -16.83 21.68 28.59
CA THR A 458 -16.30 22.43 29.73
C THR A 458 -15.76 21.43 30.74
N SER A 459 -14.47 21.15 30.75
CA SER A 459 -13.77 20.68 31.93
C SER A 459 -12.53 21.55 32.18
N ARG A 460 -12.66 22.44 33.18
CA ARG A 460 -11.53 23.14 33.79
C ARG A 460 -10.72 22.10 34.53
N THR A 461 -9.53 21.78 34.09
CA THR A 461 -8.34 21.56 34.94
C THR A 461 -7.11 21.49 34.03
N GLY A 462 -6.11 22.24 34.40
CA GLY A 462 -4.94 22.50 33.58
C GLY A 462 -3.99 21.30 33.47
N ALA A 463 -3.60 21.02 32.25
CA ALA A 463 -2.28 20.50 31.91
C ALA A 463 -2.08 20.83 30.41
N ARG A 464 -1.04 21.61 30.09
CA ARG A 464 -0.61 21.86 28.72
C ARG A 464 -0.22 20.54 28.06
N ARG A 465 -1.16 19.91 27.37
CA ARG A 465 -0.85 18.88 26.37
C ARG A 465 -0.44 19.59 25.09
N ARG A 466 0.78 19.34 24.64
CA ARG A 466 1.21 19.65 23.28
C ARG A 466 0.35 18.82 22.33
N ASP A 467 -0.60 19.48 21.66
CA ASP A 467 -1.34 18.88 20.54
C ASP A 467 -0.39 18.69 19.36
N SER A 468 0.26 17.54 19.33
CA SER A 468 0.72 16.98 18.07
C SER A 468 -0.53 16.40 17.39
N ALA A 469 -1.17 17.17 16.51
CA ALA A 469 -2.15 16.64 15.58
C ALA A 469 -1.42 15.64 14.66
N GLN A 470 -1.36 14.41 15.10
CA GLN A 470 -0.79 13.28 14.39
C GLN A 470 -1.82 12.87 13.35
N LEU A 471 -1.51 13.08 12.07
CA LEU A 471 -2.23 12.48 10.95
C LEU A 471 -2.15 10.95 11.12
N CYS A 472 -3.14 10.36 11.81
CA CYS A 472 -3.33 8.92 11.84
C CYS A 472 -4.03 8.54 10.54
N LEU A 473 -3.25 8.26 9.49
CA LEU A 473 -3.74 7.53 8.35
C LEU A 473 -3.60 6.04 8.65
N PRO A 474 -4.64 5.22 8.44
CA PRO A 474 -4.57 3.78 8.65
C PRO A 474 -3.71 3.12 7.56
N PHE A 475 -2.76 2.30 7.97
CA PHE A 475 -1.92 1.49 7.09
C PHE A 475 -1.81 0.07 7.60
#